data_5c51bbc41762752bfe599b898f4892b5
#
_entry.id   5c51bbc41762752bfe599b898f4892b5
#
_cell.length_a   1.000
_cell.length_b   1.000
_cell.length_c   1.000
_cell.angle_alpha   90.00
_cell.angle_beta   90.00
_cell.angle_gamma   90.00
#
_symmetry.space_group_name_H-M   'P 1'
#
loop_
_entity.id
_entity.type
_entity.pdbx_description
1 polymer ?
#
loop_
_entity_poly.entity_id
_entity_poly.type
_entity_poly.pdbx_seq_one_letter_code
_entity_poly.pdbx_strand_id
1 'polypeptide(L)'
;MKKLSLVISVYNEEAVLEKFYNAFCNIEQDLKYGGENELIFVNDGSTDASMNILEVIAQQNKNVRVISFSRNFGHEAAMIAGIDHAAGDVIICMDADLQHPLECIAPIMAKFEEGYEVISMVRTSNKSAGAIKNFTSRAFYRVINALSDQVKLEENASDFFAISSRVADVLRTNYREKTRFLRGYVQSVGFRKTTLEYTAAERAGGASHYTLKKLMNFAISTIVGFSDFPLKLGLYTGAVSFLAAVLFAISALCGFREYKVILAAFNVLFAVLFLLVGIMGEYFSVAFAELKNRPIYIVEKEINSGRCV
;
A
#
# COMPACT_ATOMS: atom_id res chain seq x y z
N MET A 1 10.00 -15.02 24.74
CA MET A 1 8.71 -14.51 24.24
C MET A 1 8.99 -13.25 23.44
N LYS A 2 8.31 -13.12 22.26
CA LYS A 2 8.58 -12.01 21.33
C LYS A 2 7.83 -10.76 21.77
N LYS A 3 8.47 -9.59 21.70
CA LYS A 3 7.87 -8.28 21.96
C LYS A 3 6.99 -7.88 20.75
N LEU A 4 5.79 -7.37 21.02
CA LEU A 4 4.85 -6.90 20.01
C LEU A 4 4.91 -5.37 19.88
N SER A 5 4.99 -4.87 18.64
CA SER A 5 4.66 -3.49 18.28
C SER A 5 3.38 -3.48 17.46
N LEU A 6 2.34 -2.85 17.96
CA LEU A 6 1.10 -2.65 17.24
C LEU A 6 1.07 -1.22 16.65
N VAL A 7 1.10 -1.11 15.33
CA VAL A 7 1.13 0.15 14.58
C VAL A 7 -0.27 0.47 14.05
N ILE A 8 -0.79 1.64 14.41
CA ILE A 8 -2.12 2.09 14.07
C ILE A 8 -2.04 3.43 13.33
N SER A 9 -2.50 3.45 12.08
CA SER A 9 -2.66 4.71 11.35
C SER A 9 -3.94 5.42 11.75
N VAL A 10 -3.85 6.74 11.93
CA VAL A 10 -4.96 7.58 12.38
C VAL A 10 -5.07 8.80 11.48
N TYR A 11 -6.25 9.04 10.91
CA TYR A 11 -6.59 10.28 10.22
C TYR A 11 -8.07 10.62 10.35
N ASN A 12 -8.39 11.60 11.21
CA ASN A 12 -9.76 12.02 11.54
C ASN A 12 -10.63 10.86 12.06
N GLU A 13 -10.17 10.21 13.13
CA GLU A 13 -10.78 9.01 13.73
C GLU A 13 -11.25 9.28 15.19
N GLU A 14 -11.58 10.53 15.55
CA GLU A 14 -11.99 10.92 16.91
C GLU A 14 -13.11 10.06 17.49
N ALA A 15 -14.04 9.58 16.64
CA ALA A 15 -15.21 8.82 17.06
C ALA A 15 -14.90 7.37 17.52
N VAL A 16 -13.72 6.85 17.14
CA VAL A 16 -13.39 5.43 17.33
C VAL A 16 -12.14 5.18 18.18
N LEU A 17 -11.25 6.15 18.33
CA LEU A 17 -9.95 5.98 19.01
C LEU A 17 -10.07 5.46 20.44
N GLU A 18 -10.98 6.02 21.27
CA GLU A 18 -11.18 5.55 22.65
C GLU A 18 -11.72 4.11 22.68
N LYS A 19 -12.62 3.78 21.75
CA LYS A 19 -13.17 2.43 21.63
C LYS A 19 -12.11 1.43 21.26
N PHE A 20 -11.24 1.81 20.31
CA PHE A 20 -10.11 1.00 19.88
C PHE A 20 -9.14 0.74 21.04
N TYR A 21 -8.75 1.81 21.75
CA TYR A 21 -7.83 1.70 22.87
C TYR A 21 -8.39 0.82 23.99
N ASN A 22 -9.66 1.00 24.36
CA ASN A 22 -10.30 0.16 25.37
C ASN A 22 -10.39 -1.31 24.94
N ALA A 23 -10.71 -1.57 23.65
CA ALA A 23 -10.73 -2.92 23.12
C ALA A 23 -9.33 -3.57 23.14
N PHE A 24 -8.29 -2.81 22.80
CA PHE A 24 -6.90 -3.27 22.90
C PHE A 24 -6.50 -3.61 24.33
N CYS A 25 -6.78 -2.73 25.31
CA CYS A 25 -6.48 -2.97 26.72
C CYS A 25 -7.14 -4.25 27.27
N ASN A 26 -8.35 -4.57 26.82
CA ASN A 26 -9.03 -5.79 27.23
C ASN A 26 -8.32 -7.04 26.70
N ILE A 27 -7.84 -7.01 25.46
CA ILE A 27 -7.14 -8.14 24.86
C ILE A 27 -5.69 -8.24 25.38
N GLU A 28 -5.02 -7.11 25.65
CA GLU A 28 -3.65 -7.11 26.13
C GLU A 28 -3.47 -7.91 27.43
N GLN A 29 -4.46 -7.89 28.32
CA GLN A 29 -4.46 -8.67 29.57
C GLN A 29 -4.46 -10.19 29.31
N ASP A 30 -5.06 -10.63 28.21
CA ASP A 30 -5.11 -12.04 27.80
C ASP A 30 -3.90 -12.45 26.95
N LEU A 31 -3.23 -11.46 26.32
CA LEU A 31 -2.02 -11.68 25.55
C LEU A 31 -0.82 -11.89 26.49
N LYS A 32 -0.62 -13.15 26.95
CA LYS A 32 0.52 -13.58 27.77
C LYS A 32 1.85 -13.57 27.01
N TYR A 33 2.11 -12.53 26.22
CA TYR A 33 3.39 -12.36 25.55
C TYR A 33 4.34 -11.64 26.47
N GLY A 34 5.46 -12.25 26.81
CA GLY A 34 6.36 -11.92 27.91
C GLY A 34 7.28 -10.73 27.66
N GLY A 35 6.76 -9.61 27.22
CA GLY A 35 7.49 -8.36 27.05
C GLY A 35 6.55 -7.16 27.17
N GLU A 36 7.11 -5.98 27.36
CA GLU A 36 6.37 -4.72 27.27
C GLU A 36 5.93 -4.53 25.81
N ASN A 37 4.65 -4.81 25.51
CA ASN A 37 4.08 -4.51 24.21
C ASN A 37 4.02 -2.99 24.02
N GLU A 38 4.25 -2.51 22.81
CA GLU A 38 4.08 -1.10 22.49
C GLU A 38 2.93 -0.90 21.50
N LEU A 39 2.15 0.13 21.76
CA LEU A 39 1.09 0.60 20.86
C LEU A 39 1.54 1.92 20.24
N ILE A 40 1.71 1.96 18.93
CA ILE A 40 2.19 3.12 18.19
C ILE A 40 1.05 3.68 17.35
N PHE A 41 0.50 4.82 17.76
CA PHE A 41 -0.42 5.59 16.95
C PHE A 41 0.35 6.57 16.07
N VAL A 42 0.07 6.55 14.79
CA VAL A 42 0.62 7.51 13.83
C VAL A 42 -0.50 8.41 13.33
N ASN A 43 -0.52 9.65 13.82
CA ASN A 43 -1.48 10.67 13.41
C ASN A 43 -1.01 11.32 12.11
N ASP A 44 -1.71 11.05 11.01
CA ASP A 44 -1.42 11.58 9.67
C ASP A 44 -1.96 13.01 9.47
N GLY A 45 -1.67 13.91 10.42
CA GLY A 45 -2.09 15.30 10.36
C GLY A 45 -3.61 15.46 10.42
N SER A 46 -4.26 14.82 11.39
CA SER A 46 -5.71 14.97 11.63
C SER A 46 -6.09 16.41 11.93
N THR A 47 -7.29 16.80 11.52
CA THR A 47 -7.86 18.14 11.70
C THR A 47 -9.01 18.18 12.71
N ASP A 48 -9.41 17.02 13.23
CA ASP A 48 -10.43 16.81 14.27
C ASP A 48 -9.78 16.68 15.67
N ALA A 49 -10.51 16.19 16.65
CA ALA A 49 -10.02 15.98 18.00
C ALA A 49 -9.12 14.74 18.19
N SER A 50 -8.80 14.00 17.12
CA SER A 50 -8.00 12.76 17.21
C SER A 50 -6.69 12.97 17.97
N MET A 51 -5.94 14.05 17.68
CA MET A 51 -4.65 14.30 18.36
C MET A 51 -4.82 14.52 19.86
N ASN A 52 -5.84 15.26 20.28
CA ASN A 52 -6.10 15.52 21.70
C ASN A 52 -6.41 14.21 22.45
N ILE A 53 -7.20 13.32 21.82
CA ILE A 53 -7.53 11.99 22.40
C ILE A 53 -6.26 11.15 22.53
N LEU A 54 -5.41 11.13 21.51
CA LEU A 54 -4.13 10.38 21.54
C LEU A 54 -3.18 10.91 22.63
N GLU A 55 -3.13 12.22 22.84
CA GLU A 55 -2.33 12.82 23.92
C GLU A 55 -2.78 12.35 25.30
N VAL A 56 -4.11 12.32 25.54
CA VAL A 56 -4.67 11.82 26.80
C VAL A 56 -4.35 10.35 27.02
N ILE A 57 -4.50 9.51 26.00
CA ILE A 57 -4.18 8.08 26.06
C ILE A 57 -2.69 7.87 26.37
N ALA A 58 -1.81 8.59 25.69
CA ALA A 58 -0.36 8.46 25.88
C ALA A 58 0.12 8.98 27.26
N GLN A 59 -0.57 9.96 27.85
CA GLN A 59 -0.32 10.40 29.21
C GLN A 59 -0.67 9.34 30.27
N GLN A 60 -1.71 8.56 30.01
CA GLN A 60 -2.20 7.51 30.91
C GLN A 60 -1.36 6.23 30.82
N ASN A 61 -0.77 5.95 29.65
CA ASN A 61 -0.03 4.71 29.40
C ASN A 61 1.29 5.00 28.64
N LYS A 62 2.42 4.76 29.32
CA LYS A 62 3.76 4.99 28.74
C LYS A 62 4.13 4.01 27.62
N ASN A 63 3.44 2.88 27.50
CA ASN A 63 3.64 1.93 26.41
C ASN A 63 2.91 2.38 25.12
N VAL A 64 2.08 3.43 25.21
CA VAL A 64 1.47 4.07 24.07
C VAL A 64 2.37 5.20 23.56
N ARG A 65 2.81 5.07 22.31
CA ARG A 65 3.59 6.09 21.61
C ARG A 65 2.73 6.79 20.56
N VAL A 66 2.90 8.08 20.41
CA VAL A 66 2.20 8.86 19.38
C VAL A 66 3.21 9.58 18.53
N ILE A 67 3.08 9.41 17.22
CA ILE A 67 3.85 10.10 16.20
C ILE A 67 2.87 10.95 15.40
N SER A 68 3.02 12.26 15.42
CA SER A 68 2.14 13.18 14.69
C SER A 68 2.89 13.85 13.55
N PHE A 69 2.29 13.85 12.37
CA PHE A 69 2.84 14.49 11.18
C PHE A 69 2.44 15.97 11.10
N SER A 70 3.30 16.77 10.47
CA SER A 70 3.08 18.21 10.23
C SER A 70 1.92 18.51 9.27
N ARG A 71 1.46 17.52 8.50
CA ARG A 71 0.30 17.53 7.61
C ARG A 71 -0.05 16.12 7.19
N ASN A 72 -1.14 15.95 6.45
CA ASN A 72 -1.46 14.66 5.83
C ASN A 72 -0.42 14.28 4.75
N PHE A 73 0.21 13.10 4.90
CA PHE A 73 1.15 12.47 3.97
C PHE A 73 0.60 11.18 3.37
N GLY A 74 -0.54 10.70 3.86
CA GLY A 74 -1.26 9.52 3.40
C GLY A 74 -1.05 8.30 4.29
N HIS A 75 -2.06 7.42 4.28
CA HIS A 75 -2.16 6.21 5.10
C HIS A 75 -0.88 5.34 5.07
N GLU A 76 -0.33 5.08 3.88
CA GLU A 76 0.88 4.27 3.75
C GLU A 76 2.14 4.95 4.35
N ALA A 77 2.20 6.29 4.33
CA ALA A 77 3.25 7.02 5.02
C ALA A 77 3.15 6.85 6.53
N ALA A 78 1.92 6.85 7.08
CA ALA A 78 1.68 6.61 8.50
C ALA A 78 2.10 5.20 8.91
N MET A 79 1.74 4.17 8.11
CA MET A 79 2.19 2.80 8.36
C MET A 79 3.72 2.67 8.32
N ILE A 80 4.39 3.28 7.33
CA ILE A 80 5.86 3.28 7.21
C ILE A 80 6.48 3.95 8.44
N ALA A 81 5.97 5.10 8.88
CA ALA A 81 6.47 5.77 10.07
C ALA A 81 6.31 4.90 11.32
N GLY A 82 5.19 4.23 11.48
CA GLY A 82 4.99 3.26 12.56
C GLY A 82 6.01 2.13 12.53
N ILE A 83 6.26 1.55 11.35
CA ILE A 83 7.30 0.52 11.17
C ILE A 83 8.69 1.09 11.49
N ASP A 84 9.01 2.31 11.04
CA ASP A 84 10.32 2.95 11.29
C ASP A 84 10.61 3.13 12.78
N HIS A 85 9.58 3.39 13.59
CA HIS A 85 9.70 3.63 15.02
C HIS A 85 9.40 2.41 15.91
N ALA A 86 8.93 1.31 15.35
CA ALA A 86 8.64 0.09 16.08
C ALA A 86 9.93 -0.57 16.59
N ALA A 87 9.91 -1.08 17.83
CA ALA A 87 11.03 -1.74 18.48
C ALA A 87 10.74 -3.20 18.89
N GLY A 88 9.58 -3.73 18.51
CA GLY A 88 9.18 -5.11 18.79
C GLY A 88 9.81 -6.12 17.83
N ASP A 89 9.83 -7.38 18.24
CA ASP A 89 10.24 -8.52 17.40
C ASP A 89 9.23 -8.81 16.31
N VAL A 90 7.96 -8.51 16.58
CA VAL A 90 6.81 -8.63 15.68
C VAL A 90 6.13 -7.29 15.59
N ILE A 91 5.90 -6.82 14.37
CA ILE A 91 5.23 -5.55 14.09
C ILE A 91 3.94 -5.87 13.35
N ILE A 92 2.82 -5.50 13.94
CA ILE A 92 1.50 -5.65 13.34
C ILE A 92 0.98 -4.28 12.93
N CYS A 93 0.61 -4.11 11.66
CA CYS A 93 0.01 -2.89 11.14
C CYS A 93 -1.49 -3.09 10.93
N MET A 94 -2.32 -2.16 11.42
CA MET A 94 -3.77 -2.18 11.24
C MET A 94 -4.38 -0.78 11.33
N ASP A 95 -5.67 -0.67 10.96
CA ASP A 95 -6.42 0.58 11.03
C ASP A 95 -7.11 0.75 12.38
N ALA A 96 -7.41 2.01 12.74
CA ALA A 96 -8.10 2.37 13.98
C ALA A 96 -9.60 2.10 13.97
N ASP A 97 -10.22 1.82 12.80
CA ASP A 97 -11.68 1.78 12.59
C ASP A 97 -12.36 0.50 13.08
N LEU A 98 -11.62 -0.39 13.77
CA LEU A 98 -12.07 -1.70 14.29
C LEU A 98 -12.59 -2.67 13.21
N GLN A 99 -12.36 -2.43 11.93
CA GLN A 99 -12.63 -3.42 10.87
C GLN A 99 -11.66 -4.59 10.92
N HIS A 100 -10.49 -4.38 11.49
CA HIS A 100 -9.46 -5.39 11.71
C HIS A 100 -9.64 -5.97 13.13
N PRO A 101 -10.06 -7.25 13.28
CA PRO A 101 -10.32 -7.83 14.60
C PRO A 101 -9.02 -7.98 15.39
N LEU A 102 -9.01 -7.45 16.62
CA LEU A 102 -7.86 -7.54 17.52
C LEU A 102 -7.58 -8.99 17.96
N GLU A 103 -8.59 -9.85 17.93
CA GLU A 103 -8.49 -11.30 18.22
C GLU A 103 -7.53 -12.02 17.25
N CYS A 104 -7.26 -11.43 16.09
CA CYS A 104 -6.27 -11.96 15.13
C CYS A 104 -4.83 -11.85 15.64
N ILE A 105 -4.54 -11.04 16.66
CA ILE A 105 -3.18 -10.86 17.20
C ILE A 105 -2.61 -12.19 17.69
N ALA A 106 -3.38 -12.98 18.44
CA ALA A 106 -2.92 -14.26 18.96
C ALA A 106 -2.59 -15.28 17.85
N PRO A 107 -3.45 -15.54 16.85
CA PRO A 107 -3.10 -16.37 15.69
C PRO A 107 -1.88 -15.85 14.90
N ILE A 108 -1.74 -14.54 14.75
CA ILE A 108 -0.57 -13.94 14.10
C ILE A 108 0.71 -14.30 14.87
N MET A 109 0.73 -14.08 16.18
CA MET A 109 1.89 -14.38 17.02
C MET A 109 2.27 -15.87 16.97
N ALA A 110 1.27 -16.78 16.96
CA ALA A 110 1.52 -18.20 16.80
C ALA A 110 2.23 -18.55 15.48
N LYS A 111 1.90 -17.87 14.37
CA LYS A 111 2.60 -18.04 13.10
C LYS A 111 4.05 -17.59 13.14
N PHE A 112 4.39 -16.55 13.90
CA PHE A 112 5.79 -16.16 14.12
C PHE A 112 6.57 -17.19 14.95
N GLU A 113 5.91 -17.93 15.84
CA GLU A 113 6.53 -19.04 16.57
C GLU A 113 6.79 -20.25 15.64
N GLU A 114 5.95 -20.46 14.61
CA GLU A 114 6.17 -21.44 13.54
C GLU A 114 7.32 -21.03 12.59
N GLY A 115 7.93 -19.83 12.75
CA GLY A 115 9.04 -19.33 11.96
C GLY A 115 8.64 -18.62 10.67
N TYR A 116 7.39 -18.18 10.53
CA TYR A 116 7.01 -17.22 9.48
C TYR A 116 7.51 -15.83 9.83
N GLU A 117 7.86 -15.04 8.83
CA GLU A 117 8.37 -13.68 8.98
C GLU A 117 7.46 -12.61 8.37
N VAL A 118 6.54 -13.03 7.50
CA VAL A 118 5.51 -12.17 6.90
C VAL A 118 4.16 -12.87 6.97
N ILE A 119 3.17 -12.18 7.51
CA ILE A 119 1.79 -12.67 7.58
C ILE A 119 0.88 -11.64 6.94
N SER A 120 0.29 -11.99 5.81
CA SER A 120 -0.70 -11.17 5.12
C SER A 120 -2.09 -11.57 5.56
N MET A 121 -2.87 -10.61 6.05
CA MET A 121 -4.24 -10.84 6.44
C MET A 121 -5.15 -10.70 5.22
N VAL A 122 -5.89 -11.76 4.92
CA VAL A 122 -6.78 -11.85 3.77
C VAL A 122 -8.22 -11.70 4.24
N ARG A 123 -8.90 -10.69 3.71
CA ARG A 123 -10.30 -10.45 4.03
C ARG A 123 -11.18 -11.49 3.35
N THR A 124 -11.91 -12.31 4.14
CA THR A 124 -12.95 -13.18 3.61
C THR A 124 -14.04 -12.32 2.99
N SER A 125 -14.48 -12.68 1.76
CA SER A 125 -15.38 -11.86 0.96
C SER A 125 -16.65 -11.49 1.74
N ASN A 126 -16.87 -10.20 1.95
CA ASN A 126 -18.15 -9.71 2.40
C ASN A 126 -19.22 -9.99 1.34
N LYS A 127 -20.25 -10.75 1.68
CA LYS A 127 -21.44 -10.97 0.84
C LYS A 127 -22.14 -9.64 0.47
N SER A 128 -21.82 -8.53 1.16
CA SER A 128 -22.34 -7.18 0.92
C SER A 128 -21.56 -6.33 -0.08
N ALA A 129 -20.35 -6.73 -0.49
CA ALA A 129 -19.62 -6.01 -1.53
C ALA A 129 -20.22 -6.36 -2.89
N GLY A 130 -20.81 -5.40 -3.60
CA GLY A 130 -21.47 -5.61 -4.88
C GLY A 130 -20.56 -6.33 -5.89
N ALA A 131 -21.15 -7.20 -6.73
CA ALA A 131 -20.46 -8.04 -7.71
C ALA A 131 -19.46 -7.27 -8.60
N ILE A 132 -19.75 -6.02 -8.94
CA ILE A 132 -18.90 -5.14 -9.75
C ILE A 132 -17.60 -4.81 -9.01
N LYS A 133 -17.64 -4.51 -7.70
CA LYS A 133 -16.45 -4.18 -6.90
C LYS A 133 -15.52 -5.40 -6.75
N ASN A 134 -16.09 -6.58 -6.58
CA ASN A 134 -15.33 -7.83 -6.51
C ASN A 134 -14.68 -8.17 -7.86
N PHE A 135 -15.39 -7.92 -8.98
CA PHE A 135 -14.87 -8.15 -10.32
C PHE A 135 -13.70 -7.21 -10.64
N THR A 136 -13.86 -5.91 -10.39
CA THR A 136 -12.79 -4.92 -10.64
C THR A 136 -11.55 -5.16 -9.78
N SER A 137 -11.71 -5.56 -8.51
CA SER A 137 -10.60 -5.92 -7.65
C SER A 137 -9.85 -7.14 -8.17
N ARG A 138 -10.55 -8.22 -8.53
CA ARG A 138 -9.91 -9.41 -9.11
C ARG A 138 -9.21 -9.12 -10.43
N ALA A 139 -9.82 -8.31 -11.31
CA ALA A 139 -9.21 -7.90 -12.56
C ALA A 139 -7.91 -7.13 -12.31
N PHE A 140 -7.89 -6.22 -11.34
CA PHE A 140 -6.71 -5.47 -10.94
C PHE A 140 -5.55 -6.39 -10.49
N TYR A 141 -5.81 -7.32 -9.56
CA TYR A 141 -4.78 -8.27 -9.11
C TYR A 141 -4.30 -9.20 -10.23
N ARG A 142 -5.20 -9.65 -11.12
CA ARG A 142 -4.80 -10.45 -12.27
C ARG A 142 -3.88 -9.68 -13.22
N VAL A 143 -4.20 -8.42 -13.49
CA VAL A 143 -3.38 -7.57 -14.36
C VAL A 143 -2.01 -7.34 -13.73
N ILE A 144 -1.93 -6.96 -12.47
CA ILE A 144 -0.64 -6.76 -11.78
C ILE A 144 0.17 -8.07 -11.76
N ASN A 145 -0.45 -9.19 -11.37
CA ASN A 145 0.23 -10.47 -11.29
C ASN A 145 0.65 -11.02 -12.67
N ALA A 146 -0.03 -10.63 -13.76
CA ALA A 146 0.36 -10.97 -15.12
C ALA A 146 1.47 -10.06 -15.67
N LEU A 147 1.52 -8.81 -15.20
CA LEU A 147 2.49 -7.80 -15.65
C LEU A 147 3.75 -7.74 -14.78
N SER A 148 3.70 -8.31 -13.57
CA SER A 148 4.85 -8.36 -12.66
C SER A 148 5.53 -9.72 -12.76
N ASP A 149 6.76 -9.73 -13.27
CA ASP A 149 7.59 -10.94 -13.36
C ASP A 149 8.17 -11.36 -12.02
N GLN A 150 8.23 -10.47 -11.04
CA GLN A 150 8.97 -10.67 -9.80
C GLN A 150 8.11 -11.00 -8.58
N VAL A 151 6.86 -10.56 -8.54
CA VAL A 151 6.01 -10.68 -7.33
C VAL A 151 4.58 -11.04 -7.68
N LYS A 152 4.09 -12.14 -7.10
CA LYS A 152 2.66 -12.45 -7.12
C LYS A 152 2.03 -11.91 -5.84
N LEU A 153 1.14 -10.94 -6.01
CA LEU A 153 0.37 -10.36 -4.92
C LEU A 153 -0.82 -11.26 -4.57
N GLU A 154 -1.05 -11.49 -3.29
CA GLU A 154 -2.22 -12.22 -2.80
C GLU A 154 -3.50 -11.43 -3.06
N GLU A 155 -4.49 -12.07 -3.66
CA GLU A 155 -5.80 -11.47 -3.88
C GLU A 155 -6.47 -11.16 -2.53
N ASN A 156 -7.12 -10.01 -2.42
CA ASN A 156 -7.82 -9.53 -1.20
C ASN A 156 -6.95 -9.38 0.06
N ALA A 157 -5.61 -9.35 -0.07
CA ALA A 157 -4.76 -8.93 1.02
C ALA A 157 -5.12 -7.49 1.42
N SER A 158 -5.27 -7.27 2.72
CA SER A 158 -5.60 -5.95 3.30
C SER A 158 -4.34 -5.21 3.76
N ASP A 159 -4.49 -3.96 4.19
CA ASP A 159 -3.44 -3.21 4.87
C ASP A 159 -3.22 -3.68 6.31
N PHE A 160 -3.93 -4.74 6.72
CA PHE A 160 -3.70 -5.51 7.93
C PHE A 160 -2.68 -6.61 7.64
N PHE A 161 -1.49 -6.51 8.19
CA PHE A 161 -0.40 -7.46 8.01
C PHE A 161 0.53 -7.44 9.23
N ALA A 162 1.36 -8.46 9.33
CA ALA A 162 2.40 -8.53 10.36
C ALA A 162 3.74 -8.93 9.76
N ILE A 163 4.81 -8.36 10.30
CA ILE A 163 6.19 -8.58 9.86
C ILE A 163 7.12 -8.77 11.06
N SER A 164 8.22 -9.51 10.85
CA SER A 164 9.30 -9.58 11.83
C SER A 164 10.13 -8.30 11.86
N SER A 165 10.86 -8.04 12.95
CA SER A 165 11.84 -6.95 13.03
C SER A 165 12.84 -6.99 11.88
N ARG A 166 13.29 -8.19 11.50
CA ARG A 166 14.20 -8.40 10.37
C ARG A 166 13.62 -7.92 9.03
N VAL A 167 12.34 -8.20 8.78
CA VAL A 167 11.63 -7.69 7.60
C VAL A 167 11.47 -6.17 7.69
N ALA A 168 11.14 -5.65 8.86
CA ALA A 168 11.04 -4.22 9.08
C ALA A 168 12.37 -3.49 8.78
N ASP A 169 13.50 -4.05 9.17
CA ASP A 169 14.82 -3.46 8.89
C ASP A 169 15.11 -3.39 7.38
N VAL A 170 14.69 -4.41 6.61
CA VAL A 170 14.78 -4.38 5.15
C VAL A 170 13.88 -3.28 4.56
N LEU A 171 12.65 -3.13 5.06
CA LEU A 171 11.75 -2.07 4.60
C LEU A 171 12.27 -0.66 4.95
N ARG A 172 12.84 -0.49 6.14
CA ARG A 172 13.44 0.78 6.61
C ARG A 172 14.60 1.23 5.75
N THR A 173 15.41 0.31 5.27
CA THR A 173 16.64 0.62 4.54
C THR A 173 16.46 0.64 3.03
N ASN A 174 15.62 -0.24 2.47
CA ASN A 174 15.65 -0.53 1.03
C ASN A 174 14.36 -0.15 0.29
N TYR A 175 13.21 -0.02 0.99
CA TYR A 175 11.92 0.26 0.38
C TYR A 175 11.44 1.67 0.76
N ARG A 176 12.08 2.68 0.17
CA ARG A 176 11.84 4.09 0.51
C ARG A 176 11.24 4.91 -0.63
N GLU A 177 10.59 4.25 -1.58
CA GLU A 177 9.99 4.85 -2.75
C GLU A 177 8.89 5.87 -2.38
N LYS A 178 8.79 6.93 -3.18
CA LYS A 178 7.77 7.98 -3.01
C LYS A 178 6.39 7.51 -3.46
N THR A 179 6.35 6.69 -4.53
CA THR A 179 5.15 6.00 -4.97
C THR A 179 5.04 4.71 -4.19
N ARG A 180 4.24 4.75 -3.12
CA ARG A 180 4.19 3.69 -2.12
C ARG A 180 3.10 2.68 -2.43
N PHE A 181 3.43 1.42 -2.23
CA PHE A 181 2.50 0.30 -2.19
C PHE A 181 3.01 -0.70 -1.15
N LEU A 182 2.88 -0.32 0.12
CA LEU A 182 3.46 -1.05 1.26
C LEU A 182 3.04 -2.52 1.29
N ARG A 183 1.79 -2.80 0.99
CA ARG A 183 1.25 -4.17 0.86
C ARG A 183 2.00 -5.00 -0.18
N GLY A 184 2.38 -4.38 -1.30
CA GLY A 184 3.20 -5.01 -2.33
C GLY A 184 4.64 -5.25 -1.84
N TYR A 185 5.25 -4.28 -1.18
CA TYR A 185 6.59 -4.41 -0.64
C TYR A 185 6.69 -5.57 0.36
N VAL A 186 5.78 -5.60 1.34
CA VAL A 186 5.71 -6.67 2.36
C VAL A 186 5.62 -8.06 1.73
N GLN A 187 4.90 -8.20 0.62
CA GLN A 187 4.78 -9.48 -0.08
C GLN A 187 5.98 -9.81 -0.97
N SER A 188 6.77 -8.81 -1.37
CA SER A 188 7.91 -8.95 -2.31
C SER A 188 9.26 -9.21 -1.64
N VAL A 189 9.39 -8.99 -0.34
CA VAL A 189 10.69 -9.10 0.37
C VAL A 189 11.31 -10.50 0.38
N GLY A 190 10.59 -11.55 -0.06
CA GLY A 190 11.14 -12.90 -0.25
C GLY A 190 11.31 -13.74 1.01
N PHE A 191 10.93 -13.24 2.19
CA PHE A 191 10.97 -14.01 3.43
C PHE A 191 9.86 -15.05 3.52
N ARG A 192 9.97 -16.01 4.46
CA ARG A 192 8.96 -17.04 4.68
C ARG A 192 7.63 -16.41 5.06
N LYS A 193 6.65 -16.50 4.16
CA LYS A 193 5.35 -15.86 4.29
C LYS A 193 4.20 -16.85 4.40
N THR A 194 3.12 -16.39 5.03
CA THR A 194 1.83 -17.09 5.07
C THR A 194 0.68 -16.10 5.04
N THR A 195 -0.53 -16.61 4.89
CA THR A 195 -1.76 -15.83 4.96
C THR A 195 -2.63 -16.33 6.10
N LEU A 196 -3.37 -15.41 6.72
CA LEU A 196 -4.45 -15.71 7.65
C LEU A 196 -5.72 -15.02 7.17
N GLU A 197 -6.82 -15.75 7.20
CA GLU A 197 -8.13 -15.21 6.84
C GLU A 197 -8.78 -14.53 8.04
N TYR A 198 -9.47 -13.41 7.78
CA TYR A 198 -10.31 -12.75 8.79
C TYR A 198 -11.60 -12.23 8.19
N THR A 199 -12.63 -12.16 9.01
CA THR A 199 -13.90 -11.51 8.66
C THR A 199 -13.87 -10.09 9.19
N ALA A 200 -13.94 -9.11 8.28
CA ALA A 200 -13.95 -7.73 8.71
C ALA A 200 -15.25 -7.40 9.44
N ALA A 201 -15.12 -6.73 10.59
CA ALA A 201 -16.26 -6.18 11.32
C ALA A 201 -16.92 -5.04 10.52
N GLU A 202 -18.15 -4.67 10.90
CA GLU A 202 -18.76 -3.45 10.40
C GLU A 202 -17.96 -2.25 10.92
N ARG A 203 -17.79 -1.24 10.06
CA ARG A 203 -17.06 -0.04 10.41
C ARG A 203 -17.71 0.66 11.60
N ALA A 204 -16.97 0.91 12.66
CA ALA A 204 -17.48 1.52 13.88
C ALA A 204 -17.83 3.03 13.71
N GLY A 205 -17.38 3.67 12.59
CA GLY A 205 -17.67 5.06 12.24
C GLY A 205 -16.95 5.49 10.95
N GLY A 206 -17.26 6.69 10.46
CA GLY A 206 -16.62 7.32 9.30
C GLY A 206 -17.17 6.90 7.93
N ALA A 207 -16.94 7.76 6.91
CA ALA A 207 -17.33 7.52 5.52
C ALA A 207 -16.10 7.07 4.68
N SER A 208 -16.31 6.24 3.68
CA SER A 208 -15.24 5.85 2.75
C SER A 208 -14.85 7.05 1.87
N HIS A 209 -13.60 7.50 1.94
CA HIS A 209 -13.07 8.64 1.19
C HIS A 209 -12.48 8.26 -0.19
N TYR A 210 -12.69 7.03 -0.68
CA TYR A 210 -12.16 6.58 -1.96
C TYR A 210 -13.08 6.93 -3.12
N THR A 211 -12.67 7.93 -3.91
CA THR A 211 -13.33 8.25 -5.20
C THR A 211 -12.78 7.36 -6.31
N LEU A 212 -13.58 7.15 -7.39
CA LEU A 212 -13.16 6.38 -8.57
C LEU A 212 -11.84 6.91 -9.18
N LYS A 213 -11.66 8.23 -9.17
CA LYS A 213 -10.42 8.90 -9.63
C LYS A 213 -9.21 8.48 -8.79
N LYS A 214 -9.35 8.44 -7.46
CA LYS A 214 -8.27 7.99 -6.55
C LYS A 214 -7.91 6.52 -6.80
N LEU A 215 -8.90 5.65 -7.02
CA LEU A 215 -8.68 4.24 -7.34
C LEU A 215 -7.95 4.06 -8.67
N MET A 216 -8.32 4.82 -9.71
CA MET A 216 -7.66 4.77 -11.02
C MET A 216 -6.21 5.25 -10.94
N ASN A 217 -5.96 6.37 -10.27
CA ASN A 217 -4.60 6.88 -10.08
C ASN A 217 -3.75 5.89 -9.30
N PHE A 218 -4.29 5.26 -8.25
CA PHE A 218 -3.62 4.21 -7.50
C PHE A 218 -3.27 3.01 -8.39
N ALA A 219 -4.21 2.55 -9.24
CA ALA A 219 -3.98 1.45 -10.15
C ALA A 219 -2.85 1.77 -11.15
N ILE A 220 -2.86 2.95 -11.75
CA ILE A 220 -1.81 3.40 -12.69
C ILE A 220 -0.46 3.47 -11.98
N SER A 221 -0.38 4.13 -10.83
CA SER A 221 0.87 4.25 -10.05
C SER A 221 1.45 2.88 -9.67
N THR A 222 0.58 1.94 -9.29
CA THR A 222 1.01 0.59 -8.91
C THR A 222 1.52 -0.18 -10.13
N ILE A 223 0.85 -0.10 -11.28
CA ILE A 223 1.32 -0.74 -12.53
C ILE A 223 2.68 -0.16 -12.94
N VAL A 224 2.83 1.15 -12.91
CA VAL A 224 4.08 1.83 -13.26
C VAL A 224 5.21 1.46 -12.28
N GLY A 225 4.91 1.32 -10.97
CA GLY A 225 5.90 0.98 -9.94
C GLY A 225 6.36 -0.49 -9.96
N PHE A 226 5.50 -1.41 -10.42
CA PHE A 226 5.77 -2.86 -10.33
C PHE A 226 5.96 -3.55 -11.68
N SER A 227 5.86 -2.83 -12.82
CA SER A 227 5.91 -3.44 -14.15
C SER A 227 6.57 -2.55 -15.18
N ASP A 228 7.49 -3.12 -15.96
CA ASP A 228 8.12 -2.49 -17.13
C ASP A 228 7.28 -2.71 -18.42
N PHE A 229 6.21 -3.50 -18.34
CA PHE A 229 5.43 -3.88 -19.51
C PHE A 229 4.91 -2.69 -20.32
N PRO A 230 4.36 -1.62 -19.70
CA PRO A 230 3.91 -0.44 -20.45
C PRO A 230 5.04 0.23 -21.27
N LEU A 231 6.28 0.21 -20.76
CA LEU A 231 7.45 0.70 -21.51
C LEU A 231 7.79 -0.21 -22.69
N LYS A 232 7.74 -1.54 -22.48
CA LYS A 232 8.00 -2.53 -23.53
C LYS A 232 6.93 -2.48 -24.63
N LEU A 233 5.71 -2.02 -24.33
CA LEU A 233 4.66 -1.82 -25.32
C LEU A 233 5.10 -0.88 -26.43
N GLY A 234 5.95 0.11 -26.13
CA GLY A 234 6.56 1.01 -27.10
C GLY A 234 7.39 0.28 -28.16
N LEU A 235 8.16 -0.69 -27.75
CA LEU A 235 8.96 -1.51 -28.68
C LEU A 235 8.07 -2.37 -29.59
N TYR A 236 7.04 -3.00 -29.04
CA TYR A 236 6.12 -3.84 -29.81
C TYR A 236 5.32 -3.02 -30.82
N THR A 237 4.78 -1.88 -30.39
CA THR A 237 4.02 -1.00 -31.31
C THR A 237 4.92 -0.37 -32.35
N GLY A 238 6.16 -0.01 -32.01
CA GLY A 238 7.18 0.44 -32.94
C GLY A 238 7.49 -0.61 -34.02
N ALA A 239 7.69 -1.87 -33.64
CA ALA A 239 7.90 -2.97 -34.59
C ALA A 239 6.69 -3.19 -35.51
N VAL A 240 5.47 -3.18 -34.98
CA VAL A 240 4.24 -3.30 -35.78
C VAL A 240 4.11 -2.13 -36.74
N SER A 241 4.39 -0.89 -36.28
CA SER A 241 4.34 0.31 -37.12
C SER A 241 5.37 0.26 -38.24
N PHE A 242 6.58 -0.25 -37.95
CA PHE A 242 7.62 -0.43 -38.97
C PHE A 242 7.19 -1.44 -40.04
N LEU A 243 6.65 -2.60 -39.66
CA LEU A 243 6.12 -3.59 -40.60
C LEU A 243 4.99 -3.01 -41.43
N ALA A 244 4.08 -2.27 -40.84
CA ALA A 244 3.01 -1.58 -41.56
C ALA A 244 3.57 -0.57 -42.57
N ALA A 245 4.57 0.21 -42.22
CA ALA A 245 5.24 1.15 -43.12
C ALA A 245 5.88 0.46 -44.32
N VAL A 246 6.54 -0.69 -44.12
CA VAL A 246 7.11 -1.50 -45.21
C VAL A 246 6.03 -2.01 -46.14
N LEU A 247 4.91 -2.52 -45.60
CA LEU A 247 3.78 -2.98 -46.43
C LEU A 247 3.17 -1.84 -47.23
N PHE A 248 3.00 -0.67 -46.66
CA PHE A 248 2.52 0.53 -47.36
C PHE A 248 3.49 0.96 -48.46
N ALA A 249 4.80 0.92 -48.21
CA ALA A 249 5.82 1.26 -49.23
C ALA A 249 5.75 0.29 -50.43
N ILE A 250 5.63 -1.01 -50.18
CA ILE A 250 5.46 -2.04 -51.24
C ILE A 250 4.17 -1.81 -52.02
N SER A 251 3.05 -1.55 -51.31
CA SER A 251 1.74 -1.23 -51.95
C SER A 251 1.82 0.00 -52.82
N ALA A 252 2.52 1.05 -52.43
CA ALA A 252 2.75 2.25 -53.21
C ALA A 252 3.53 1.97 -54.53
N LEU A 253 4.55 1.10 -54.46
CA LEU A 253 5.32 0.66 -55.61
C LEU A 253 4.47 -0.16 -56.61
N CYS A 254 3.45 -0.87 -56.13
CA CYS A 254 2.51 -1.63 -56.93
C CYS A 254 1.38 -0.79 -57.56
N GLY A 255 1.40 0.55 -57.40
CA GLY A 255 0.46 1.44 -58.10
C GLY A 255 -0.84 1.76 -57.36
N PHE A 256 -1.00 1.32 -56.08
CA PHE A 256 -2.14 1.68 -55.25
C PHE A 256 -2.02 3.16 -54.80
N ARG A 257 -2.91 4.03 -55.31
CA ARG A 257 -2.89 5.49 -55.05
C ARG A 257 -4.02 5.95 -54.09
N GLU A 258 -4.27 5.21 -53.06
CA GLU A 258 -5.30 5.62 -52.09
C GLU A 258 -4.70 6.49 -50.97
N TYR A 259 -4.45 7.81 -51.27
CA TYR A 259 -3.87 8.77 -50.32
C TYR A 259 -4.65 8.90 -49.00
N LYS A 260 -5.96 8.68 -49.02
CA LYS A 260 -6.83 8.72 -47.83
C LYS A 260 -6.49 7.61 -46.83
N VAL A 261 -6.18 6.41 -47.34
CA VAL A 261 -5.75 5.27 -46.51
C VAL A 261 -4.40 5.56 -45.87
N ILE A 262 -3.49 6.13 -46.66
CA ILE A 262 -2.16 6.56 -46.15
C ILE A 262 -2.32 7.62 -45.06
N LEU A 263 -3.14 8.64 -45.27
CA LEU A 263 -3.42 9.69 -44.29
C LEU A 263 -4.03 9.14 -42.99
N ALA A 264 -4.99 8.23 -43.11
CA ALA A 264 -5.59 7.56 -41.95
C ALA A 264 -4.54 6.74 -41.18
N ALA A 265 -3.69 6.00 -41.88
CA ALA A 265 -2.59 5.25 -41.24
C ALA A 265 -1.61 6.17 -40.49
N PHE A 266 -1.24 7.32 -41.09
CA PHE A 266 -0.40 8.31 -40.39
C PHE A 266 -1.06 8.83 -39.10
N ASN A 267 -2.37 9.17 -39.15
CA ASN A 267 -3.08 9.61 -37.93
C ASN A 267 -3.09 8.54 -36.83
N VAL A 268 -3.27 7.28 -37.16
CA VAL A 268 -3.20 6.17 -36.19
C VAL A 268 -1.80 6.04 -35.63
N LEU A 269 -0.75 6.11 -36.48
CA LEU A 269 0.64 6.06 -36.02
C LEU A 269 0.98 7.21 -35.07
N PHE A 270 0.53 8.44 -35.38
CA PHE A 270 0.72 9.58 -34.48
C PHE A 270 -0.04 9.42 -33.17
N ALA A 271 -1.29 8.91 -33.20
CA ALA A 271 -2.06 8.65 -31.98
C ALA A 271 -1.33 7.64 -31.07
N VAL A 272 -0.80 6.55 -31.66
CA VAL A 272 0.02 5.57 -30.93
C VAL A 272 1.29 6.21 -30.39
N LEU A 273 2.00 7.02 -31.18
CA LEU A 273 3.21 7.71 -30.76
C LEU A 273 2.93 8.61 -29.55
N PHE A 274 1.89 9.44 -29.58
CA PHE A 274 1.54 10.31 -28.47
C PHE A 274 1.13 9.53 -27.22
N LEU A 275 0.44 8.41 -27.38
CA LEU A 275 0.13 7.51 -26.26
C LEU A 275 1.41 6.98 -25.60
N LEU A 276 2.38 6.55 -26.40
CA LEU A 276 3.66 6.06 -25.90
C LEU A 276 4.48 7.14 -25.19
N VAL A 277 4.52 8.34 -25.76
CA VAL A 277 5.16 9.52 -25.12
C VAL A 277 4.46 9.83 -23.79
N GLY A 278 3.13 9.73 -23.72
CA GLY A 278 2.36 9.89 -22.50
C GLY A 278 2.74 8.84 -21.43
N ILE A 279 2.83 7.57 -21.82
CA ILE A 279 3.30 6.48 -20.93
C ILE A 279 4.71 6.76 -20.41
N MET A 280 5.63 7.13 -21.30
CA MET A 280 7.00 7.52 -20.90
C MET A 280 6.99 8.71 -19.92
N GLY A 281 6.08 9.68 -20.12
CA GLY A 281 5.87 10.80 -19.22
C GLY A 281 5.50 10.37 -17.81
N GLU A 282 4.63 9.38 -17.65
CA GLU A 282 4.25 8.82 -16.35
C GLU A 282 5.45 8.15 -15.64
N TYR A 283 6.24 7.33 -16.34
CA TYR A 283 7.45 6.74 -15.77
C TYR A 283 8.48 7.79 -15.39
N PHE A 284 8.66 8.80 -16.25
CA PHE A 284 9.55 9.91 -15.94
C PHE A 284 9.08 10.73 -14.74
N SER A 285 7.77 10.92 -14.57
CA SER A 285 7.18 11.60 -13.42
C SER A 285 7.48 10.85 -12.11
N VAL A 286 7.37 9.52 -12.10
CA VAL A 286 7.75 8.69 -10.94
C VAL A 286 9.24 8.79 -10.67
N ALA A 287 10.09 8.60 -11.69
CA ALA A 287 11.54 8.73 -11.55
C ALA A 287 11.95 10.14 -11.06
N PHE A 288 11.30 11.19 -11.54
CA PHE A 288 11.56 12.56 -11.12
C PHE A 288 11.14 12.81 -9.66
N ALA A 289 10.05 12.16 -9.21
CA ALA A 289 9.65 12.21 -7.80
C ALA A 289 10.70 11.57 -6.88
N GLU A 290 11.30 10.44 -7.31
CA GLU A 290 12.39 9.78 -6.58
C GLU A 290 13.67 10.64 -6.55
N LEU A 291 14.05 11.22 -7.68
CA LEU A 291 15.24 12.10 -7.79
C LEU A 291 15.17 13.34 -6.88
N LYS A 292 13.96 13.87 -6.60
CA LYS A 292 13.78 14.98 -5.66
C LYS A 292 14.15 14.64 -4.22
N ASN A 293 14.22 13.37 -3.88
CA ASN A 293 14.59 12.85 -2.57
C ASN A 293 13.89 13.56 -1.39
N ARG A 294 12.61 13.93 -1.53
CA ARG A 294 11.81 14.53 -0.45
C ARG A 294 11.50 13.46 0.61
N PRO A 295 11.39 13.83 1.91
CA PRO A 295 11.03 12.87 2.95
C PRO A 295 9.65 12.24 2.69
N ILE A 296 9.47 10.99 3.10
CA ILE A 296 8.20 10.24 3.00
C ILE A 296 7.16 10.88 3.91
N TYR A 297 7.57 11.30 5.10
CA TYR A 297 6.78 12.00 6.09
C TYR A 297 7.67 13.00 6.86
N ILE A 298 7.05 13.92 7.57
CA ILE A 298 7.72 14.87 8.48
C ILE A 298 7.00 14.79 9.82
N VAL A 299 7.73 14.38 10.86
CA VAL A 299 7.22 14.34 12.22
C VAL A 299 7.21 15.76 12.79
N GLU A 300 6.07 16.19 13.29
CA GLU A 300 5.90 17.44 14.01
C GLU A 300 6.04 17.23 15.52
N LYS A 301 5.47 16.13 16.04
CA LYS A 301 5.45 15.85 17.49
C LYS A 301 5.56 14.35 17.75
N GLU A 302 6.32 13.98 18.75
CA GLU A 302 6.37 12.64 19.31
C GLU A 302 6.03 12.67 20.80
N ILE A 303 5.27 11.66 21.28
CA ILE A 303 4.93 11.48 22.68
C ILE A 303 5.38 10.07 23.09
N ASN A 304 5.99 9.97 24.26
CA ASN A 304 6.56 8.72 24.80
C ASN A 304 7.60 8.09 23.84
N SER A 305 8.31 8.90 23.06
CA SER A 305 9.41 8.42 22.25
C SER A 305 10.50 7.92 23.21
N GLY A 306 10.85 6.64 23.16
CA GLY A 306 11.92 6.06 24.00
C GLY A 306 13.34 6.54 23.63
N ARG A 307 13.48 7.55 22.78
CA ARG A 307 14.72 8.25 22.47
C ARG A 307 14.76 9.53 23.32
N CYS A 308 15.57 9.52 24.38
CA CYS A 308 16.12 10.79 24.87
C CYS A 308 16.85 11.44 23.68
N VAL A 309 16.38 12.62 23.26
CA VAL A 309 17.09 13.51 22.34
C VAL A 309 18.36 14.00 23.01
#